data_3565778a94a888ff514c53130b13ffd9
#
_entry.id   3565778a94a888ff514c53130b13ffd9
#
_cell.length_a   1.000
_cell.length_b   1.000
_cell.length_c   1.000
_cell.angle_alpha   90.00
_cell.angle_beta   90.00
_cell.angle_gamma   90.00
#
_symmetry.space_group_name_H-M   'P 1'
#
loop_
_entity.id
_entity.type
_entity.pdbx_description
1 polymer ?
#
loop_
_entity_poly.entity_id
_entity_poly.type
_entity_poly.pdbx_seq_one_letter_code
_entity_poly.pdbx_strand_id
1 'polypeptide(L)'
;MKLAKTMTAALLAGTLMTTAACTTNPETGNRRLSNTGLGAILGAAGGYLLGDIVGGRNSRTESIIGAGIGALGGAAVGRYMDQQEAELRRETAGTGVDVIRQGDDLILRMPSGITFAYNRFDIQPQFQSTLNEVAQTLAQYDQSYIDIYGHTDTTGSDDYNQRLSEQRANSVADYLSARGVARARMGTRGFGETQPLVAPEQSEADRAANRRVEIKVVPFRG
;
A
#
# COMPACT_ATOMS: atom_id res chain seq x y z
N MET A 1 -9.55 42.74 60.43
CA MET A 1 -10.24 41.46 60.29
C MET A 1 -10.36 41.19 58.77
N LYS A 2 -9.55 40.35 58.21
CA LYS A 2 -9.58 39.95 56.77
C LYS A 2 -9.80 38.45 56.70
N LEU A 3 -10.98 38.05 56.23
CA LEU A 3 -11.32 36.64 55.94
C LEU A 3 -10.62 36.20 54.67
N ALA A 4 -9.78 35.16 54.77
CA ALA A 4 -9.22 34.45 53.63
C ALA A 4 -10.24 33.40 53.12
N LYS A 5 -10.62 33.49 51.85
CA LYS A 5 -11.40 32.46 51.16
C LYS A 5 -10.43 31.46 50.51
N THR A 6 -10.41 30.25 51.03
CA THR A 6 -9.73 29.12 50.42
C THR A 6 -10.60 28.52 49.31
N MET A 7 -10.15 28.61 48.05
CA MET A 7 -10.73 27.86 46.92
C MET A 7 -10.09 26.47 46.83
N THR A 8 -10.88 25.46 47.09
CA THR A 8 -10.51 24.06 46.86
C THR A 8 -10.75 23.72 45.39
N ALA A 9 -9.68 23.51 44.64
CA ALA A 9 -9.74 23.00 43.28
C ALA A 9 -9.88 21.47 43.32
N ALA A 10 -11.02 20.95 42.89
CA ALA A 10 -11.24 19.52 42.71
C ALA A 10 -10.62 19.08 41.37
N LEU A 11 -9.53 18.30 41.41
CA LEU A 11 -8.98 17.59 40.26
C LEU A 11 -9.89 16.39 39.93
N LEU A 12 -10.67 16.49 38.86
CA LEU A 12 -11.31 15.34 38.23
C LEU A 12 -10.25 14.61 37.37
N ALA A 13 -9.68 13.53 37.91
CA ALA A 13 -8.88 12.59 37.14
C ALA A 13 -9.83 11.70 36.31
N GLY A 14 -10.04 12.10 35.07
CA GLY A 14 -10.74 11.27 34.10
C GLY A 14 -9.87 10.09 33.67
N THR A 15 -10.14 8.88 34.17
CA THR A 15 -9.56 7.63 33.68
C THR A 15 -10.12 7.32 32.32
N LEU A 16 -9.33 7.56 31.25
CA LEU A 16 -9.62 7.07 29.92
C LEU A 16 -9.42 5.53 29.93
N MET A 17 -10.53 4.78 30.00
CA MET A 17 -10.51 3.35 29.72
C MET A 17 -10.31 3.15 28.21
N THR A 18 -9.08 2.83 27.79
CA THR A 18 -8.80 2.36 26.45
C THR A 18 -9.28 0.93 26.34
N THR A 19 -10.45 0.71 25.73
CA THR A 19 -10.88 -0.63 25.32
C THR A 19 -10.08 -1.04 24.09
N ALA A 20 -9.08 -1.89 24.28
CA ALA A 20 -8.38 -2.52 23.16
C ALA A 20 -9.37 -3.43 22.41
N ALA A 21 -9.76 -3.04 21.21
CA ALA A 21 -10.62 -3.85 20.36
C ALA A 21 -9.79 -5.03 19.80
N CYS A 22 -9.88 -6.18 20.47
CA CYS A 22 -9.35 -7.44 19.97
C CYS A 22 -10.46 -8.17 19.23
N THR A 23 -10.30 -8.47 17.95
CA THR A 23 -11.17 -9.38 17.22
C THR A 23 -10.60 -10.79 17.25
N THR A 24 -11.46 -11.78 17.50
CA THR A 24 -11.10 -13.20 17.48
C THR A 24 -11.43 -13.72 16.09
N ASN A 25 -10.47 -14.35 15.42
CA ASN A 25 -10.73 -15.01 14.14
C ASN A 25 -11.56 -16.28 14.42
N PRO A 26 -12.76 -16.42 13.80
CA PRO A 26 -13.65 -17.56 14.07
C PRO A 26 -13.09 -18.92 13.61
N GLU A 27 -12.12 -18.94 12.70
CA GLU A 27 -11.56 -20.19 12.16
C GLU A 27 -10.35 -20.71 12.94
N THR A 28 -9.57 -19.85 13.59
CA THR A 28 -8.31 -20.26 14.23
C THR A 28 -8.23 -20.01 15.73
N GLY A 29 -9.21 -19.32 16.32
CA GLY A 29 -9.24 -18.99 17.75
C GLY A 29 -8.14 -18.02 18.22
N ASN A 30 -7.26 -17.57 17.35
CA ASN A 30 -6.15 -16.70 17.69
C ASN A 30 -6.59 -15.22 17.77
N ARG A 31 -6.27 -14.57 18.88
CA ARG A 31 -6.47 -13.13 19.05
C ARG A 31 -5.38 -12.39 18.32
N ARG A 32 -5.76 -11.65 17.27
CA ARG A 32 -4.90 -10.65 16.61
C ARG A 32 -5.47 -9.26 16.85
N LEU A 33 -4.59 -8.29 17.02
CA LEU A 33 -5.00 -6.88 16.95
C LEU A 33 -5.50 -6.63 15.52
N SER A 34 -6.74 -6.15 15.38
CA SER A 34 -7.22 -5.74 14.06
C SER A 34 -6.37 -4.57 13.56
N ASN A 35 -6.23 -4.44 12.25
CA ASN A 35 -5.52 -3.30 11.65
C ASN A 35 -6.12 -1.96 12.09
N THR A 36 -7.43 -1.93 12.36
CA THR A 36 -8.13 -0.79 12.97
C THR A 36 -7.60 -0.48 14.38
N GLY A 37 -7.34 -1.51 15.20
CA GLY A 37 -6.76 -1.35 16.54
C GLY A 37 -5.30 -0.86 16.48
N LEU A 38 -4.52 -1.37 15.52
CA LEU A 38 -3.14 -0.92 15.30
C LEU A 38 -3.11 0.53 14.81
N GLY A 39 -3.99 0.90 13.88
CA GLY A 39 -4.10 2.27 13.37
C GLY A 39 -4.46 3.27 14.48
N ALA A 40 -5.34 2.89 15.43
CA ALA A 40 -5.71 3.73 16.56
C ALA A 40 -4.54 3.94 17.54
N ILE A 41 -3.74 2.90 17.79
CA ILE A 41 -2.57 2.96 18.70
C ILE A 41 -1.45 3.80 18.06
N LEU A 42 -1.17 3.59 16.78
CA LEU A 42 -0.12 4.31 16.06
C LEU A 42 -0.50 5.77 15.76
N GLY A 43 -1.80 6.04 15.49
CA GLY A 43 -2.29 7.40 15.26
C GLY A 43 -2.29 8.27 16.51
N ALA A 44 -2.56 7.69 17.69
CA ALA A 44 -2.56 8.43 18.96
C ALA A 44 -1.14 8.70 19.50
N ALA A 45 -0.18 7.82 19.22
CA ALA A 45 1.20 7.94 19.73
C ALA A 45 2.21 8.44 18.69
N GLY A 46 1.93 8.25 17.39
CA GLY A 46 2.91 8.44 16.31
C GLY A 46 2.77 9.74 15.51
N GLY A 47 1.67 10.47 15.66
CA GLY A 47 1.46 11.72 14.90
C GLY A 47 2.51 12.81 15.19
N TYR A 48 3.24 12.68 16.30
CA TYR A 48 4.24 13.67 16.70
C TYR A 48 5.71 13.29 16.43
N LEU A 49 6.03 12.02 16.17
CA LEU A 49 7.42 11.58 16.14
C LEU A 49 7.92 10.97 14.83
N LEU A 50 7.09 10.74 13.82
CA LEU A 50 7.50 10.08 12.57
C LEU A 50 7.54 11.00 11.34
N GLY A 51 7.30 12.29 11.48
CA GLY A 51 7.36 13.26 10.38
C GLY A 51 8.75 13.45 9.77
N ASP A 52 9.81 13.05 10.48
CA ASP A 52 11.19 13.48 10.13
C ASP A 52 12.13 12.37 9.64
N ILE A 53 11.72 11.09 9.65
CA ILE A 53 12.67 9.98 9.40
C ILE A 53 12.57 9.41 7.97
N VAL A 54 11.53 9.73 7.19
CA VAL A 54 11.42 9.24 5.81
C VAL A 54 11.48 10.41 4.83
N GLY A 55 12.73 10.85 4.56
CA GLY A 55 13.01 11.88 3.56
C GLY A 55 12.41 11.53 2.19
N GLY A 56 11.66 12.48 1.60
CA GLY A 56 11.20 12.42 0.21
C GLY A 56 9.68 12.45 -0.03
N ARG A 57 8.84 12.51 1.02
CA ARG A 57 7.37 12.49 0.88
C ARG A 57 6.69 13.85 0.70
N ASN A 58 7.35 14.95 1.05
CA ASN A 58 6.69 16.28 1.15
C ASN A 58 6.21 16.85 -0.19
N SER A 59 6.89 16.56 -1.30
CA SER A 59 6.49 17.13 -2.60
C SER A 59 5.24 16.49 -3.23
N ARG A 60 4.93 15.23 -2.86
CA ARG A 60 3.72 14.54 -3.35
C ARG A 60 2.48 14.90 -2.55
N THR A 61 2.61 15.10 -1.24
CA THR A 61 1.52 15.47 -0.35
C THR A 61 0.92 16.83 -0.73
N GLU A 62 1.75 17.82 -1.07
CA GLU A 62 1.28 19.15 -1.48
C GLU A 62 0.48 19.12 -2.78
N SER A 63 0.86 18.27 -3.74
CA SER A 63 0.16 18.17 -5.03
C SER A 63 -1.23 17.55 -4.91
N ILE A 64 -1.47 16.72 -3.89
CA ILE A 64 -2.72 15.97 -3.71
C ILE A 64 -3.67 16.68 -2.76
N ILE A 65 -3.19 17.40 -1.77
CA ILE A 65 -4.01 18.27 -0.92
C ILE A 65 -4.72 19.33 -1.79
N GLY A 66 -4.05 19.81 -2.86
CA GLY A 66 -4.66 20.68 -3.86
C GLY A 66 -5.78 20.03 -4.69
N ALA A 67 -5.87 18.69 -4.70
CA ALA A 67 -6.90 17.94 -5.42
C ALA A 67 -8.16 17.63 -4.56
N GLY A 68 -8.23 18.13 -3.32
CA GLY A 68 -9.41 17.96 -2.47
C GLY A 68 -9.56 16.56 -1.82
N ILE A 69 -8.51 15.76 -1.83
CA ILE A 69 -8.50 14.43 -1.21
C ILE A 69 -8.11 14.59 0.26
N GLY A 70 -9.02 14.31 1.18
CA GLY A 70 -8.81 14.44 2.62
C GLY A 70 -7.95 13.30 3.18
N ALA A 71 -7.08 13.61 4.14
CA ALA A 71 -6.29 12.59 4.83
C ALA A 71 -7.12 11.88 5.90
N LEU A 72 -6.88 10.57 6.08
CA LEU A 72 -7.55 9.74 7.08
C LEU A 72 -6.85 9.85 8.44
N GLY A 73 -7.62 9.97 9.53
CA GLY A 73 -7.09 9.82 10.88
C GLY A 73 -6.74 8.36 11.21
N GLY A 74 -5.79 8.11 12.14
CA GLY A 74 -5.16 6.81 12.37
C GLY A 74 -6.10 5.58 12.46
N ALA A 75 -7.19 5.65 13.25
CA ALA A 75 -8.16 4.54 13.34
C ALA A 75 -8.97 4.33 12.05
N ALA A 76 -9.21 5.39 11.28
CA ALA A 76 -9.90 5.32 10.01
C ALA A 76 -9.01 4.70 8.91
N VAL A 77 -7.69 4.95 8.95
CA VAL A 77 -6.71 4.33 8.04
C VAL A 77 -6.76 2.81 8.14
N GLY A 78 -6.71 2.25 9.36
CA GLY A 78 -6.75 0.79 9.55
C GLY A 78 -7.97 0.16 8.91
N ARG A 79 -9.17 0.68 9.22
CA ARG A 79 -10.43 0.15 8.66
C ARG A 79 -10.50 0.30 7.14
N TYR A 80 -10.09 1.44 6.62
CA TYR A 80 -10.08 1.72 5.19
C TYR A 80 -9.18 0.71 4.44
N MET A 81 -7.98 0.48 4.95
CA MET A 81 -7.04 -0.46 4.36
C MET A 81 -7.47 -1.92 4.54
N ASP A 82 -8.14 -2.27 5.66
CA ASP A 82 -8.69 -3.61 5.87
C ASP A 82 -9.78 -3.94 4.84
N GLN A 83 -10.66 -2.98 4.54
CA GLN A 83 -11.70 -3.14 3.52
C GLN A 83 -11.10 -3.26 2.11
N GLN A 84 -10.16 -2.38 1.78
CA GLN A 84 -9.46 -2.41 0.49
C GLN A 84 -8.68 -3.73 0.29
N GLU A 85 -8.01 -4.21 1.33
CA GLU A 85 -7.31 -5.50 1.30
C GLU A 85 -8.27 -6.67 1.02
N ALA A 86 -9.40 -6.72 1.74
CA ALA A 86 -10.39 -7.78 1.59
C ALA A 86 -10.96 -7.81 0.17
N GLU A 87 -11.25 -6.63 -0.40
CA GLU A 87 -11.73 -6.50 -1.78
C GLU A 87 -10.68 -6.98 -2.78
N LEU A 88 -9.46 -6.47 -2.70
CA LEU A 88 -8.37 -6.85 -3.60
C LEU A 88 -8.08 -8.35 -3.54
N ARG A 89 -8.07 -8.96 -2.34
CA ARG A 89 -7.88 -10.41 -2.19
C ARG A 89 -8.99 -11.23 -2.84
N ARG A 90 -10.24 -10.76 -2.72
CA ARG A 90 -11.38 -11.41 -3.35
C ARG A 90 -11.27 -11.39 -4.87
N GLU A 91 -10.94 -10.24 -5.43
CA GLU A 91 -10.87 -10.01 -6.87
C GLU A 91 -9.66 -10.69 -7.53
N THR A 92 -8.55 -10.80 -6.81
CA THR A 92 -7.34 -11.43 -7.33
C THR A 92 -7.25 -12.92 -7.01
N ALA A 93 -8.25 -13.52 -6.35
CA ALA A 93 -8.23 -14.94 -5.99
C ALA A 93 -8.10 -15.83 -7.23
N GLY A 94 -7.09 -16.72 -7.23
CA GLY A 94 -6.84 -17.66 -8.33
C GLY A 94 -6.22 -17.05 -9.59
N THR A 95 -5.90 -15.74 -9.60
CA THR A 95 -5.29 -15.07 -10.77
C THR A 95 -3.77 -15.10 -10.80
N GLY A 96 -3.14 -15.57 -9.72
CA GLY A 96 -1.68 -15.55 -9.54
C GLY A 96 -1.13 -14.22 -9.01
N VAL A 97 -2.00 -13.29 -8.62
CA VAL A 97 -1.62 -12.04 -7.93
C VAL A 97 -1.63 -12.29 -6.42
N ASP A 98 -0.53 -11.95 -5.75
CA ASP A 98 -0.43 -12.01 -4.29
C ASP A 98 -0.73 -10.65 -3.68
N VAL A 99 -1.67 -10.60 -2.74
CA VAL A 99 -1.95 -9.40 -1.93
C VAL A 99 -1.30 -9.55 -0.56
N ILE A 100 -0.29 -8.73 -0.30
CA ILE A 100 0.55 -8.78 0.89
C ILE A 100 0.31 -7.52 1.72
N ARG A 101 0.01 -7.70 3.01
CA ARG A 101 -0.06 -6.59 3.96
C ARG A 101 1.29 -6.32 4.59
N GLN A 102 1.73 -5.06 4.56
CA GLN A 102 2.96 -4.61 5.20
C GLN A 102 2.69 -3.35 6.05
N GLY A 103 2.39 -3.54 7.31
CA GLY A 103 1.89 -2.47 8.16
C GLY A 103 0.55 -1.94 7.66
N ASP A 104 0.47 -0.65 7.33
CA ASP A 104 -0.71 -0.06 6.70
C ASP A 104 -0.66 -0.09 5.17
N ASP A 105 0.46 -0.46 4.57
CA ASP A 105 0.59 -0.55 3.12
C ASP A 105 0.11 -1.91 2.59
N LEU A 106 -0.41 -1.93 1.37
CA LEU A 106 -0.70 -3.16 0.62
C LEU A 106 0.26 -3.27 -0.55
N ILE A 107 0.72 -4.47 -0.85
CA ILE A 107 1.54 -4.78 -2.01
C ILE A 107 0.83 -5.85 -2.82
N LEU A 108 0.44 -5.51 -4.06
CA LEU A 108 -0.03 -6.47 -5.04
C LEU A 108 1.17 -6.89 -5.88
N ARG A 109 1.56 -8.15 -5.74
CA ARG A 109 2.67 -8.73 -6.50
C ARG A 109 2.14 -9.51 -7.69
N MET A 110 2.51 -9.10 -8.88
CA MET A 110 2.08 -9.67 -10.14
C MET A 110 3.27 -10.30 -10.86
N PRO A 111 3.33 -11.64 -11.04
CA PRO A 111 4.36 -12.28 -11.84
C PRO A 111 4.33 -11.78 -13.29
N SER A 112 5.49 -11.40 -13.84
CA SER A 112 5.56 -10.89 -15.22
C SER A 112 5.08 -11.90 -16.26
N GLY A 113 5.25 -13.19 -16.00
CA GLY A 113 4.86 -14.24 -16.97
C GLY A 113 3.37 -14.31 -17.26
N ILE A 114 2.51 -13.91 -16.30
CA ILE A 114 1.05 -13.81 -16.51
C ILE A 114 0.64 -12.42 -16.98
N THR A 115 1.41 -11.40 -16.62
CA THR A 115 1.08 -10.00 -16.93
C THR A 115 1.52 -9.60 -18.33
N PHE A 116 2.71 -10.05 -18.78
CA PHE A 116 3.33 -9.68 -20.06
C PHE A 116 3.82 -10.90 -20.83
N ALA A 117 3.87 -10.82 -22.14
CA ALA A 117 4.58 -11.81 -22.95
C ALA A 117 6.10 -11.68 -22.75
N TYR A 118 6.85 -12.71 -23.15
CA TYR A 118 8.30 -12.73 -23.06
C TYR A 118 8.93 -11.52 -23.75
N ASN A 119 9.83 -10.81 -23.09
CA ASN A 119 10.46 -9.57 -23.55
C ASN A 119 9.50 -8.46 -23.99
N ARG A 120 8.27 -8.49 -23.49
CA ARG A 120 7.24 -7.49 -23.78
C ARG A 120 6.86 -6.72 -22.54
N PHE A 121 6.25 -5.57 -22.76
CA PHE A 121 5.65 -4.71 -21.72
C PHE A 121 4.15 -4.44 -21.97
N ASP A 122 3.59 -4.96 -23.07
CA ASP A 122 2.15 -4.90 -23.33
C ASP A 122 1.43 -5.90 -22.42
N ILE A 123 0.38 -5.44 -21.75
CA ILE A 123 -0.44 -6.28 -20.86
C ILE A 123 -1.17 -7.34 -21.68
N GLN A 124 -1.00 -8.59 -21.28
CA GLN A 124 -1.63 -9.73 -21.97
C GLN A 124 -3.15 -9.67 -21.84
N PRO A 125 -3.92 -9.97 -22.93
CA PRO A 125 -5.38 -9.93 -22.92
C PRO A 125 -6.02 -10.74 -21.78
N GLN A 126 -5.47 -11.91 -21.47
CA GLN A 126 -5.97 -12.78 -20.39
C GLN A 126 -5.80 -12.19 -18.99
N PHE A 127 -4.89 -11.23 -18.81
CA PHE A 127 -4.67 -10.56 -17.52
C PHE A 127 -5.47 -9.25 -17.39
N GLN A 128 -6.07 -8.77 -18.47
CA GLN A 128 -6.81 -7.50 -18.47
C GLN A 128 -8.05 -7.53 -17.56
N SER A 129 -8.75 -8.67 -17.45
CA SER A 129 -9.88 -8.81 -16.52
C SER A 129 -9.46 -8.58 -15.08
N THR A 130 -8.37 -9.22 -14.64
CA THR A 130 -7.82 -9.04 -13.29
C THR A 130 -7.42 -7.58 -13.03
N LEU A 131 -6.74 -6.94 -14.00
CA LEU A 131 -6.37 -5.53 -13.85
C LEU A 131 -7.57 -4.58 -13.90
N ASN A 132 -8.67 -4.93 -14.56
CA ASN A 132 -9.90 -4.15 -14.51
C ASN A 132 -10.50 -4.15 -13.10
N GLU A 133 -10.56 -5.31 -12.44
CA GLU A 133 -11.07 -5.44 -11.08
C GLU A 133 -10.16 -4.69 -10.09
N VAL A 134 -8.85 -4.87 -10.19
CA VAL A 134 -7.88 -4.10 -9.40
C VAL A 134 -8.05 -2.59 -9.62
N ALA A 135 -8.20 -2.15 -10.87
CA ALA A 135 -8.40 -0.73 -11.19
C ALA A 135 -9.69 -0.19 -10.58
N GLN A 136 -10.78 -0.95 -10.61
CA GLN A 136 -12.05 -0.56 -10.02
C GLN A 136 -11.92 -0.37 -8.51
N THR A 137 -11.30 -1.30 -7.80
CA THR A 137 -11.04 -1.17 -6.36
C THR A 137 -10.12 0.03 -6.07
N LEU A 138 -9.04 0.21 -6.83
CA LEU A 138 -8.13 1.35 -6.63
C LEU A 138 -8.78 2.70 -6.96
N ALA A 139 -9.75 2.75 -7.87
CA ALA A 139 -10.53 3.95 -8.16
C ALA A 139 -11.56 4.25 -7.07
N GLN A 140 -12.22 3.21 -6.53
CA GLN A 140 -13.17 3.33 -5.42
C GLN A 140 -12.49 3.76 -4.12
N TYR A 141 -11.33 3.18 -3.82
CA TYR A 141 -10.51 3.51 -2.64
C TYR A 141 -9.50 4.59 -3.01
N ASP A 142 -9.95 5.84 -3.04
CA ASP A 142 -9.17 6.98 -3.56
C ASP A 142 -8.22 7.64 -2.55
N GLN A 143 -8.29 7.26 -1.26
CA GLN A 143 -7.49 7.85 -0.18
C GLN A 143 -6.11 7.19 -0.01
N SER A 144 -5.45 6.85 -1.12
CA SER A 144 -4.12 6.22 -1.11
C SER A 144 -3.26 6.63 -2.30
N TYR A 145 -1.94 6.63 -2.10
CA TYR A 145 -0.94 6.65 -3.18
C TYR A 145 -0.78 5.26 -3.76
N ILE A 146 -0.37 5.19 -5.01
CA ILE A 146 -0.15 3.96 -5.75
C ILE A 146 1.23 4.04 -6.40
N ASP A 147 2.20 3.33 -5.86
CA ASP A 147 3.53 3.24 -6.44
C ASP A 147 3.66 1.91 -7.19
N ILE A 148 4.05 1.96 -8.46
CA ILE A 148 4.15 0.81 -9.34
C ILE A 148 5.63 0.55 -9.64
N TYR A 149 6.11 -0.62 -9.27
CA TYR A 149 7.51 -1.01 -9.36
C TYR A 149 7.68 -2.18 -10.33
N GLY A 150 8.57 -2.01 -11.32
CA GLY A 150 8.94 -3.08 -12.24
C GLY A 150 10.27 -3.71 -11.82
N HIS A 151 10.38 -5.03 -11.96
CA HIS A 151 11.58 -5.80 -11.66
C HIS A 151 11.84 -6.83 -12.77
N THR A 152 13.10 -7.16 -12.96
CA THR A 152 13.57 -8.23 -13.87
C THR A 152 14.37 -9.26 -13.08
N ASP A 153 14.70 -10.36 -13.73
CA ASP A 153 15.80 -11.23 -13.31
C ASP A 153 17.14 -10.67 -13.79
N THR A 154 18.24 -11.38 -13.50
CA THR A 154 19.60 -10.99 -13.87
C THR A 154 19.96 -11.34 -15.33
N THR A 155 19.00 -11.78 -16.14
CA THR A 155 19.25 -12.14 -17.52
C THR A 155 19.26 -10.90 -18.42
N GLY A 156 20.37 -10.64 -19.09
CA GLY A 156 20.54 -9.50 -19.99
C GLY A 156 21.53 -8.47 -19.45
N SER A 157 21.50 -7.26 -20.02
CA SER A 157 22.30 -6.15 -19.50
C SER A 157 21.47 -5.31 -18.54
N ASP A 158 22.15 -4.69 -17.55
CA ASP A 158 21.55 -3.80 -16.56
C ASP A 158 20.71 -2.70 -17.24
N ASP A 159 21.24 -2.07 -18.28
CA ASP A 159 20.54 -1.03 -19.04
C ASP A 159 19.27 -1.53 -19.72
N TYR A 160 19.30 -2.76 -20.25
CA TYR A 160 18.13 -3.39 -20.83
C TYR A 160 17.09 -3.68 -19.76
N ASN A 161 17.49 -4.29 -18.65
CA ASN A 161 16.64 -4.65 -17.53
C ASN A 161 16.03 -3.41 -16.88
N GLN A 162 16.80 -2.33 -16.73
CA GLN A 162 16.30 -1.06 -16.23
C GLN A 162 15.17 -0.51 -17.12
N ARG A 163 15.40 -0.41 -18.44
CA ARG A 163 14.37 0.09 -19.38
C ARG A 163 13.14 -0.81 -19.44
N LEU A 164 13.31 -2.13 -19.46
CA LEU A 164 12.19 -3.07 -19.52
C LEU A 164 11.32 -2.98 -18.27
N SER A 165 11.93 -2.87 -17.11
CA SER A 165 11.22 -2.72 -15.83
C SER A 165 10.43 -1.41 -15.75
N GLU A 166 11.00 -0.30 -16.23
CA GLU A 166 10.33 0.99 -16.34
C GLU A 166 9.13 0.94 -17.30
N GLN A 167 9.31 0.35 -18.47
CA GLN A 167 8.24 0.19 -19.46
C GLN A 167 7.07 -0.62 -18.89
N ARG A 168 7.35 -1.72 -18.18
CA ARG A 168 6.32 -2.55 -17.54
C ARG A 168 5.55 -1.79 -16.44
N ALA A 169 6.27 -1.07 -15.59
CA ALA A 169 5.64 -0.24 -14.56
C ALA A 169 4.75 0.84 -15.18
N ASN A 170 5.21 1.51 -16.25
CA ASN A 170 4.44 2.51 -16.96
C ASN A 170 3.21 1.91 -17.65
N SER A 171 3.32 0.76 -18.29
CA SER A 171 2.18 0.09 -18.94
C SER A 171 1.07 -0.24 -17.95
N VAL A 172 1.41 -0.68 -16.74
CA VAL A 172 0.42 -0.91 -15.68
C VAL A 172 -0.21 0.41 -15.23
N ALA A 173 0.58 1.47 -15.02
CA ALA A 173 0.06 2.79 -14.62
C ALA A 173 -0.90 3.36 -15.67
N ASP A 174 -0.53 3.28 -16.95
CA ASP A 174 -1.35 3.77 -18.05
C ASP A 174 -2.65 2.98 -18.17
N TYR A 175 -2.58 1.67 -17.98
CA TYR A 175 -3.75 0.80 -17.96
C TYR A 175 -4.72 1.16 -16.83
N LEU A 176 -4.21 1.32 -15.60
CA LEU A 176 -5.00 1.72 -14.44
C LEU A 176 -5.62 3.12 -14.64
N SER A 177 -4.85 4.05 -15.21
CA SER A 177 -5.33 5.40 -15.51
C SER A 177 -6.48 5.39 -16.53
N ALA A 178 -6.37 4.57 -17.57
CA ALA A 178 -7.43 4.39 -18.55
C ALA A 178 -8.73 3.77 -17.97
N ARG A 179 -8.65 3.23 -16.76
CA ARG A 179 -9.77 2.62 -16.00
C ARG A 179 -10.26 3.49 -14.85
N GLY A 180 -9.85 4.78 -14.81
CA GLY A 180 -10.37 5.76 -13.87
C GLY A 180 -9.54 5.97 -12.60
N VAL A 181 -8.40 5.30 -12.45
CA VAL A 181 -7.47 5.60 -11.34
C VAL A 181 -6.76 6.92 -11.62
N ALA A 182 -6.88 7.89 -10.72
CA ALA A 182 -6.31 9.22 -10.91
C ALA A 182 -4.77 9.17 -11.07
N ARG A 183 -4.24 9.63 -12.22
CA ARG A 183 -2.80 9.61 -12.53
C ARG A 183 -1.95 10.35 -11.49
N ALA A 184 -2.50 11.41 -10.88
CA ALA A 184 -1.84 12.19 -9.83
C ALA A 184 -1.51 11.36 -8.57
N ARG A 185 -2.25 10.26 -8.32
CA ARG A 185 -2.00 9.34 -7.21
C ARG A 185 -0.91 8.31 -7.52
N MET A 186 -0.50 8.16 -8.78
CA MET A 186 0.38 7.09 -9.22
C MET A 186 1.82 7.56 -9.42
N GLY A 187 2.77 6.78 -8.91
CA GLY A 187 4.19 6.84 -9.22
C GLY A 187 4.65 5.57 -9.92
N THR A 188 5.62 5.68 -10.83
CA THR A 188 6.22 4.52 -11.50
C THR A 188 7.72 4.51 -11.33
N ARG A 189 8.31 3.33 -11.17
CA ARG A 189 9.76 3.15 -11.14
C ARG A 189 10.14 1.75 -11.62
N GLY A 190 11.15 1.66 -12.47
CA GLY A 190 11.87 0.44 -12.75
C GLY A 190 13.04 0.29 -11.80
N PHE A 191 13.29 -0.93 -11.36
CA PHE A 191 14.46 -1.30 -10.56
C PHE A 191 15.39 -2.27 -11.31
N GLY A 192 15.02 -2.67 -12.54
CA GLY A 192 15.76 -3.71 -13.23
C GLY A 192 15.92 -4.93 -12.34
N GLU A 193 17.15 -5.43 -12.24
CA GLU A 193 17.54 -6.58 -11.41
C GLU A 193 18.04 -6.19 -10.01
N THR A 194 18.09 -4.88 -9.66
CA THR A 194 18.75 -4.38 -8.44
C THR A 194 18.02 -4.70 -7.15
N GLN A 195 16.75 -5.12 -7.22
CA GLN A 195 15.94 -5.47 -6.05
C GLN A 195 15.30 -6.87 -6.22
N PRO A 196 16.10 -7.94 -6.18
CA PRO A 196 15.60 -9.30 -6.30
C PRO A 196 14.81 -9.73 -5.05
N LEU A 197 13.80 -10.59 -5.24
CA LEU A 197 13.17 -11.33 -4.14
C LEU A 197 14.02 -12.51 -3.70
N VAL A 198 14.69 -13.14 -4.66
CA VAL A 198 15.55 -14.30 -4.45
C VAL A 198 16.94 -13.99 -5.00
N ALA A 199 17.95 -14.07 -4.15
CA ALA A 199 19.36 -13.90 -4.54
C ALA A 199 20.26 -14.86 -3.72
N PRO A 200 21.21 -15.56 -4.37
CA PRO A 200 21.43 -15.60 -5.83
C PRO A 200 20.34 -16.39 -6.55
N GLU A 201 20.08 -16.08 -7.83
CA GLU A 201 19.20 -16.84 -8.71
C GLU A 201 19.88 -18.15 -9.10
N GLN A 202 19.34 -19.30 -8.67
CA GLN A 202 19.89 -20.61 -8.96
C GLN A 202 19.01 -21.45 -9.89
N SER A 203 17.76 -21.04 -10.07
CA SER A 203 16.76 -21.77 -10.86
C SER A 203 15.92 -20.85 -11.70
N GLU A 204 15.18 -21.42 -12.66
CA GLU A 204 14.17 -20.68 -13.43
C GLU A 204 13.01 -20.21 -12.50
N ALA A 205 12.72 -20.94 -11.43
CA ALA A 205 11.73 -20.52 -10.44
C ALA A 205 12.18 -19.24 -9.72
N ASP A 206 13.47 -19.12 -9.36
CA ASP A 206 14.03 -17.92 -8.75
C ASP A 206 13.96 -16.72 -9.71
N ARG A 207 14.35 -16.93 -10.98
CA ARG A 207 14.21 -15.90 -12.01
C ARG A 207 12.75 -15.48 -12.23
N ALA A 208 11.85 -16.45 -12.29
CA ALA A 208 10.43 -16.19 -12.45
C ALA A 208 9.86 -15.36 -11.29
N ALA A 209 10.30 -15.63 -10.05
CA ALA A 209 9.92 -14.84 -8.87
C ALA A 209 10.43 -13.40 -8.94
N ASN A 210 11.65 -13.19 -9.47
CA ASN A 210 12.24 -11.87 -9.61
C ASN A 210 11.58 -11.05 -10.73
N ARG A 211 11.17 -11.69 -11.86
CA ARG A 211 10.41 -11.03 -12.93
C ARG A 211 8.98 -10.72 -12.47
N ARG A 212 8.75 -9.53 -11.94
CA ARG A 212 7.47 -9.13 -11.40
C ARG A 212 7.18 -7.64 -11.56
N VAL A 213 5.92 -7.28 -11.39
CA VAL A 213 5.51 -5.90 -11.10
C VAL A 213 4.82 -5.89 -9.75
N GLU A 214 5.11 -4.89 -8.95
CA GLU A 214 4.47 -4.65 -7.67
C GLU A 214 3.67 -3.34 -7.72
N ILE A 215 2.41 -3.39 -7.27
CA ILE A 215 1.60 -2.20 -7.01
C ILE A 215 1.56 -2.00 -5.50
N LYS A 216 2.25 -0.99 -5.02
CA LYS A 216 2.25 -0.62 -3.61
C LYS A 216 1.20 0.45 -3.36
N VAL A 217 0.24 0.17 -2.48
CA VAL A 217 -0.84 1.06 -2.08
C VAL A 217 -0.54 1.60 -0.69
N VAL A 218 -0.38 2.92 -0.57
CA VAL A 218 0.01 3.61 0.65
C VAL A 218 -1.09 4.59 1.04
N PRO A 219 -1.73 4.46 2.21
CA PRO A 219 -2.80 5.36 2.60
C PRO A 219 -2.31 6.79 2.83
N PHE A 220 -3.16 7.78 2.50
CA PHE A 220 -2.93 9.16 2.89
C PHE A 220 -3.07 9.27 4.41
N ARG A 221 -2.07 9.88 5.05
CA ARG A 221 -2.07 10.14 6.49
C ARG A 221 -2.12 11.65 6.70
N GLY A 222 -3.07 12.07 7.54
CA GLY A 222 -3.19 13.46 7.99
C GLY A 222 -2.25 13.77 9.16
#